data_5a280667c82cc71b11a78b38860a61ae
#
_entry.id   5a280667c82cc71b11a78b38860a61ae
#
_cell.length_a   1.000
_cell.length_b   1.000
_cell.length_c   1.000
_cell.angle_alpha   90.00
_cell.angle_beta   90.00
_cell.angle_gamma   90.00
#
_symmetry.space_group_name_H-M   'P 1'
#
loop_
_entity.id
_entity.type
_entity.pdbx_description
1 polymer ?
#
loop_
_entity_poly.entity_id
_entity_poly.type
_entity_poly.pdbx_seq_one_letter_code
_entity_poly.pdbx_strand_id
1 'polypeptide(L)'
;MKFPGQRKSKHYFPTHSRDPLVNQIRQTPKLSRPTIIGVGQTIVDIEARVDDDFLERYELSKGHSLVLEEQKADALYRELTEKNLITHEYPGDTIGNTLHNYSVLADSKSVLLGVMSKNIEVGSYAYRYLCNTSSRMDLNYLQTVDGPIGRCYTLISDDGERTFALNVGQMNQLSPESIPEKVFKKSAALVVSSYLMRGEPTDPMPQAVQRAVELAKKHNVPVVLTLGTKYVIEGNETWWQEYLKENVTVVAMNEDEGEALTGEKDPLLAADKALEWVDLVLCTAGPVGLYMAGYTEDESKRETTFPLLPGNIAEFNKYEFSRSIKKEECRHPVKVYSHIAPYLGGPLEIKNTNGAGDAAL
;
A
#
# COMPACT_ATOMS: atom_id res chain seq x y z
N MET A 1 26.11 -12.89 19.13
CA MET A 1 24.76 -13.19 19.60
C MET A 1 23.99 -13.76 18.41
N LYS A 2 23.51 -15.00 18.44
CA LYS A 2 22.65 -15.53 17.38
C LYS A 2 21.24 -14.98 17.65
N PHE A 3 20.75 -14.12 16.78
CA PHE A 3 19.34 -13.74 16.82
C PHE A 3 18.48 -15.00 16.67
N PRO A 4 17.44 -15.17 17.48
CA PRO A 4 16.59 -16.34 17.40
C PRO A 4 15.82 -16.30 16.08
N GLY A 5 16.18 -17.27 15.25
CA GLY A 5 15.27 -17.78 14.26
C GLY A 5 15.03 -16.95 13.02
N GLN A 6 15.87 -17.17 11.99
CA GLN A 6 15.24 -17.34 10.68
C GLN A 6 14.15 -18.41 10.84
N ARG A 7 12.90 -17.97 11.06
CA ARG A 7 11.78 -18.87 10.92
C ARG A 7 11.80 -19.31 9.47
N LYS A 8 12.02 -20.59 9.23
CA LYS A 8 11.74 -21.23 7.93
C LYS A 8 10.35 -20.71 7.55
N SER A 9 10.20 -20.14 6.35
CA SER A 9 8.95 -19.65 5.83
C SER A 9 7.84 -20.65 6.14
N LYS A 10 6.98 -20.33 7.09
CA LYS A 10 5.75 -21.08 7.26
C LYS A 10 4.85 -20.58 6.14
N HIS A 11 4.65 -21.40 5.14
CA HIS A 11 3.54 -21.17 4.22
C HIS A 11 2.27 -21.14 5.07
N TYR A 12 1.62 -20.00 5.14
CA TYR A 12 0.37 -19.83 5.88
C TYR A 12 -0.79 -20.61 5.25
N PHE A 13 -0.61 -21.04 4.01
CA PHE A 13 -1.55 -21.88 3.30
C PHE A 13 -0.92 -23.27 3.14
N PRO A 14 -1.61 -24.35 3.56
CA PRO A 14 -1.15 -25.70 3.29
C PRO A 14 -1.26 -25.93 1.77
N THR A 15 -0.18 -25.66 1.07
CA THR A 15 -0.09 -26.00 -0.35
C THR A 15 0.18 -27.50 -0.43
N HIS A 16 -0.86 -28.27 -0.71
CA HIS A 16 -0.69 -29.67 -1.06
C HIS A 16 0.03 -29.78 -2.40
N SER A 17 0.86 -30.78 -2.55
CA SER A 17 1.62 -31.05 -3.79
C SER A 17 0.74 -31.26 -5.04
N ARG A 18 -0.58 -31.29 -4.87
CA ARG A 18 -1.59 -31.39 -5.92
C ARG A 18 -2.33 -30.08 -6.19
N ASP A 19 -2.00 -29.01 -5.48
CA ASP A 19 -2.61 -27.71 -5.72
C ASP A 19 -2.18 -27.19 -7.11
N PRO A 20 -3.14 -26.91 -8.03
CA PRO A 20 -2.82 -26.37 -9.34
C PRO A 20 -2.04 -25.06 -9.28
N LEU A 21 -2.28 -24.23 -8.25
CA LEU A 21 -1.56 -22.97 -8.02
C LEU A 21 -0.08 -23.19 -7.72
N VAL A 22 0.28 -24.25 -6.97
CA VAL A 22 1.69 -24.59 -6.68
C VAL A 22 2.44 -24.94 -7.95
N ASN A 23 1.81 -25.65 -8.87
CA ASN A 23 2.42 -25.98 -10.14
C ASN A 23 2.58 -24.74 -11.05
N GLN A 24 1.63 -23.82 -11.00
CA GLN A 24 1.73 -22.54 -11.73
C GLN A 24 2.85 -21.67 -11.15
N ILE A 25 2.92 -21.53 -9.82
CA ILE A 25 3.98 -20.77 -9.15
C ILE A 25 5.38 -21.37 -9.45
N ARG A 26 5.52 -22.69 -9.51
CA ARG A 26 6.79 -23.34 -9.85
C ARG A 26 7.20 -23.13 -11.32
N GLN A 27 6.24 -22.88 -12.21
CA GLN A 27 6.47 -22.59 -13.63
C GLN A 27 6.69 -21.10 -13.90
N THR A 28 6.41 -20.23 -12.93
CA THR A 28 6.65 -18.79 -13.07
C THR A 28 8.16 -18.57 -13.23
N PRO A 29 8.62 -17.90 -14.30
CA PRO A 29 10.03 -17.56 -14.44
C PRO A 29 10.50 -16.80 -13.22
N LYS A 30 11.67 -17.17 -12.65
CA LYS A 30 12.28 -16.38 -11.59
C LYS A 30 12.42 -14.94 -12.09
N LEU A 31 11.82 -13.99 -11.38
CA LEU A 31 11.98 -12.58 -11.69
C LEU A 31 13.49 -12.26 -11.74
N SER A 32 13.92 -11.64 -12.81
CA SER A 32 15.31 -11.19 -12.94
C SER A 32 15.63 -10.09 -11.91
N ARG A 33 14.59 -9.43 -11.38
CA ARG A 33 14.65 -8.35 -10.40
C ARG A 33 13.61 -8.60 -9.30
N PRO A 34 13.93 -9.42 -8.27
CA PRO A 34 12.94 -9.82 -7.27
C PRO A 34 12.67 -8.77 -6.18
N THR A 35 13.38 -7.64 -6.17
CA THR A 35 13.25 -6.60 -5.14
C THR A 35 12.28 -5.54 -5.60
N ILE A 36 11.36 -5.12 -4.73
CA ILE A 36 10.54 -3.93 -4.93
C ILE A 36 11.00 -2.79 -4.03
N ILE A 37 10.79 -1.54 -4.46
CA ILE A 37 11.08 -0.34 -3.69
C ILE A 37 9.76 0.31 -3.32
N GLY A 38 9.67 0.88 -2.12
CA GLY A 38 8.58 1.78 -1.76
C GLY A 38 9.14 3.08 -1.21
N VAL A 39 8.48 4.18 -1.54
CA VAL A 39 8.63 5.44 -0.81
C VAL A 39 7.45 5.53 0.13
N GLY A 40 7.71 5.66 1.43
CA GLY A 40 6.66 5.63 2.43
C GLY A 40 6.90 6.62 3.57
N GLN A 41 5.83 6.82 4.33
CA GLN A 41 5.85 7.57 5.59
C GLN A 41 6.15 6.60 6.72
N THR A 42 7.25 6.78 7.43
CA THR A 42 7.51 5.97 8.62
C THR A 42 6.61 6.43 9.77
N ILE A 43 5.58 5.67 9.99
CA ILE A 43 4.55 5.92 11.00
C ILE A 43 4.34 4.66 11.84
N VAL A 44 4.02 4.84 13.11
CA VAL A 44 3.61 3.74 13.99
C VAL A 44 2.11 3.82 14.22
N ASP A 45 1.40 2.74 13.93
CA ASP A 45 -0.01 2.58 14.26
C ASP A 45 -0.10 2.05 15.70
N ILE A 46 -0.75 2.83 16.58
CA ILE A 46 -0.92 2.56 17.99
C ILE A 46 -2.40 2.37 18.26
N GLU A 47 -2.79 1.14 18.55
CA GLU A 47 -4.16 0.81 18.92
C GLU A 47 -4.32 0.80 20.43
N ALA A 48 -5.31 1.51 20.95
CA ALA A 48 -5.59 1.59 22.36
C ALA A 48 -7.11 1.56 22.63
N ARG A 49 -7.50 0.98 23.78
CA ARG A 49 -8.87 1.02 24.28
C ARG A 49 -9.01 2.13 25.31
N VAL A 50 -10.00 2.99 25.10
CA VAL A 50 -10.22 4.19 25.92
C VAL A 50 -11.72 4.38 26.17
N ASP A 51 -12.05 5.07 27.26
CA ASP A 51 -13.41 5.54 27.55
C ASP A 51 -13.69 6.90 26.88
N ASP A 52 -14.94 7.31 26.89
CA ASP A 52 -15.34 8.61 26.31
C ASP A 52 -14.73 9.79 27.07
N ASP A 53 -14.56 9.69 28.41
CA ASP A 53 -13.91 10.71 29.24
C ASP A 53 -12.45 10.94 28.81
N PHE A 54 -11.76 9.88 28.36
CA PHE A 54 -10.42 10.00 27.82
C PHE A 54 -10.40 10.83 26.53
N LEU A 55 -11.35 10.57 25.62
CA LEU A 55 -11.47 11.34 24.37
C LEU A 55 -11.76 12.80 24.65
N GLU A 56 -12.66 13.11 25.59
CA GLU A 56 -13.01 14.47 25.98
C GLU A 56 -11.79 15.22 26.57
N ARG A 57 -11.00 14.61 27.45
CA ARG A 57 -9.78 15.23 28.02
C ARG A 57 -8.77 15.62 26.95
N TYR A 58 -8.69 14.87 25.86
CA TYR A 58 -7.81 15.17 24.74
C TYR A 58 -8.49 15.98 23.64
N GLU A 59 -9.73 16.42 23.83
CA GLU A 59 -10.53 17.19 22.86
C GLU A 59 -10.64 16.45 21.52
N LEU A 60 -10.80 15.12 21.56
CA LEU A 60 -10.95 14.26 20.40
C LEU A 60 -12.43 13.97 20.18
N SER A 61 -12.94 14.41 19.04
CA SER A 61 -14.34 14.11 18.65
C SER A 61 -14.44 12.64 18.26
N LYS A 62 -15.26 11.88 18.98
CA LYS A 62 -15.51 10.46 18.74
C LYS A 62 -15.88 10.18 17.29
N GLY A 63 -15.29 9.15 16.70
CA GLY A 63 -15.52 8.77 15.31
C GLY A 63 -14.84 9.66 14.25
N HIS A 64 -14.05 10.66 14.67
CA HIS A 64 -13.38 11.58 13.77
C HIS A 64 -11.87 11.42 13.79
N SER A 65 -11.21 12.12 12.87
CA SER A 65 -9.74 12.18 12.79
C SER A 65 -9.26 13.59 13.12
N LEU A 66 -8.20 13.70 13.93
CA LEU A 66 -7.58 14.96 14.28
C LEU A 66 -6.06 14.87 14.17
N VAL A 67 -5.43 15.91 13.67
CA VAL A 67 -3.96 16.05 13.71
C VAL A 67 -3.56 16.67 15.05
N LEU A 68 -2.64 16.01 15.75
CA LEU A 68 -2.13 16.45 17.04
C LEU A 68 -0.76 17.12 16.93
N GLU A 69 -0.60 18.21 17.68
CA GLU A 69 0.70 18.79 17.94
C GLU A 69 1.59 17.83 18.76
N GLU A 70 2.91 17.94 18.62
CA GLU A 70 3.89 17.02 19.19
C GLU A 70 3.72 16.86 20.71
N GLN A 71 3.59 17.97 21.45
CA GLN A 71 3.43 17.93 22.90
C GLN A 71 2.18 17.18 23.36
N LYS A 72 1.06 17.37 22.63
CA LYS A 72 -0.21 16.68 22.92
C LYS A 72 -0.11 15.21 22.60
N ALA A 73 0.55 14.86 21.49
CA ALA A 73 0.79 13.48 21.10
C ALA A 73 1.71 12.73 22.08
N ASP A 74 2.74 13.39 22.60
CA ASP A 74 3.62 12.82 23.63
C ASP A 74 2.88 12.61 24.95
N ALA A 75 2.05 13.55 25.37
CA ALA A 75 1.21 13.40 26.56
C ALA A 75 0.23 12.24 26.42
N LEU A 76 -0.43 12.15 25.25
CA LEU A 76 -1.34 11.05 24.91
C LEU A 76 -0.61 9.69 25.00
N TYR A 77 0.53 9.56 24.32
CA TYR A 77 1.30 8.30 24.32
C TYR A 77 1.74 7.89 25.71
N ARG A 78 2.20 8.86 26.51
CA ARG A 78 2.62 8.62 27.91
C ARG A 78 1.45 8.12 28.76
N GLU A 79 0.30 8.78 28.72
CA GLU A 79 -0.87 8.35 29.48
C GLU A 79 -1.36 6.97 29.07
N LEU A 80 -1.43 6.69 27.75
CA LEU A 80 -1.79 5.37 27.23
C LEU A 80 -0.84 4.28 27.73
N THR A 81 0.46 4.58 27.78
CA THR A 81 1.49 3.65 28.24
C THR A 81 1.41 3.42 29.76
N GLU A 82 1.33 4.49 30.55
CA GLU A 82 1.26 4.42 32.02
C GLU A 82 0.02 3.68 32.51
N LYS A 83 -1.10 3.83 31.80
CA LYS A 83 -2.36 3.14 32.13
C LYS A 83 -2.49 1.77 31.49
N ASN A 84 -1.51 1.30 30.71
CA ASN A 84 -1.53 0.03 29.97
C ASN A 84 -2.75 -0.10 29.04
N LEU A 85 -3.16 0.97 28.37
CA LEU A 85 -4.30 1.00 27.46
C LEU A 85 -3.93 0.61 26.04
N ILE A 86 -2.65 0.61 25.69
CA ILE A 86 -2.16 0.20 24.35
C ILE A 86 -2.34 -1.30 24.20
N THR A 87 -3.11 -1.69 23.20
CA THR A 87 -3.34 -3.09 22.85
C THR A 87 -2.33 -3.60 21.81
N HIS A 88 -2.01 -2.76 20.84
CA HIS A 88 -1.08 -3.10 19.77
C HIS A 88 -0.29 -1.88 19.31
N GLU A 89 0.94 -2.14 18.82
CA GLU A 89 1.78 -1.17 18.14
C GLU A 89 2.39 -1.86 16.92
N TYR A 90 2.13 -1.31 15.73
CA TYR A 90 2.59 -1.86 14.46
C TYR A 90 3.38 -0.83 13.66
N PRO A 91 4.35 -1.27 12.84
CA PRO A 91 4.77 -0.45 11.72
C PRO A 91 3.55 -0.14 10.86
N GLY A 92 3.27 1.13 10.64
CA GLY A 92 2.16 1.61 9.85
C GLY A 92 2.60 2.06 8.45
N ASP A 93 1.75 2.87 7.83
CA ASP A 93 1.88 3.37 6.46
C ASP A 93 1.45 2.34 5.41
N THR A 94 0.68 2.80 4.45
CA THR A 94 0.22 2.01 3.30
C THR A 94 1.37 1.34 2.56
N ILE A 95 2.45 2.06 2.30
CA ILE A 95 3.61 1.51 1.58
C ILE A 95 4.40 0.54 2.45
N GLY A 96 4.61 0.88 3.74
CA GLY A 96 5.24 -0.01 4.71
C GLY A 96 4.53 -1.35 4.81
N ASN A 97 3.21 -1.33 4.92
CA ASN A 97 2.35 -2.52 4.97
C ASN A 97 2.42 -3.33 3.67
N THR A 98 2.33 -2.67 2.51
CA THR A 98 2.46 -3.34 1.20
C THR A 98 3.80 -4.04 1.06
N LEU A 99 4.91 -3.37 1.38
CA LEU A 99 6.25 -3.96 1.33
C LEU A 99 6.42 -5.11 2.31
N HIS A 100 5.83 -5.01 3.51
CA HIS A 100 5.82 -6.08 4.49
C HIS A 100 5.08 -7.31 3.94
N ASN A 101 3.86 -7.12 3.43
CA ASN A 101 3.04 -8.19 2.87
C ASN A 101 3.74 -8.86 1.67
N TYR A 102 4.29 -8.08 0.75
CA TYR A 102 5.10 -8.61 -0.35
C TYR A 102 6.28 -9.46 0.18
N SER A 103 7.00 -8.95 1.16
CA SER A 103 8.17 -9.65 1.72
C SER A 103 7.81 -10.97 2.40
N VAL A 104 6.61 -11.05 2.99
CA VAL A 104 6.10 -12.26 3.64
C VAL A 104 5.54 -13.25 2.62
N LEU A 105 4.69 -12.78 1.71
CA LEU A 105 3.96 -13.63 0.76
C LEU A 105 4.84 -14.14 -0.37
N ALA A 106 5.65 -13.26 -0.97
CA ALA A 106 6.53 -13.60 -2.09
C ALA A 106 7.88 -14.19 -1.64
N ASP A 107 8.18 -14.20 -0.34
CA ASP A 107 9.48 -14.58 0.21
C ASP A 107 10.66 -13.82 -0.42
N SER A 108 10.43 -12.58 -0.85
CA SER A 108 11.34 -11.72 -1.59
C SER A 108 11.73 -10.49 -0.79
N LYS A 109 12.74 -9.75 -1.27
CA LYS A 109 13.23 -8.54 -0.61
C LYS A 109 12.46 -7.32 -1.06
N SER A 110 12.26 -6.39 -0.14
CA SER A 110 11.81 -5.03 -0.42
C SER A 110 12.77 -4.00 0.16
N VAL A 111 12.67 -2.76 -0.31
CA VAL A 111 13.45 -1.63 0.18
C VAL A 111 12.49 -0.50 0.52
N LEU A 112 12.51 -0.02 1.75
CA LEU A 112 11.76 1.15 2.16
C LEU A 112 12.64 2.39 2.12
N LEU A 113 12.19 3.41 1.40
CA LEU A 113 12.74 4.77 1.39
C LEU A 113 11.79 5.64 2.21
N GLY A 114 12.29 6.24 3.25
CA GLY A 114 11.54 7.04 4.20
C GLY A 114 12.49 7.69 5.19
N VAL A 115 11.96 8.15 6.32
CA VAL A 115 12.78 8.75 7.37
C VAL A 115 12.81 7.89 8.62
N MET A 116 13.80 8.09 9.48
CA MET A 116 13.87 7.47 10.80
C MET A 116 14.52 8.44 11.79
N SER A 117 14.01 8.44 13.02
CA SER A 117 14.59 9.23 14.11
C SER A 117 16.08 8.91 14.27
N LYS A 118 16.92 9.94 14.39
CA LYS A 118 18.36 9.81 14.62
C LYS A 118 18.67 9.16 15.98
N ASN A 119 17.89 9.54 16.98
CA ASN A 119 18.02 9.01 18.33
C ASN A 119 16.86 8.06 18.62
N ILE A 120 17.17 6.77 18.76
CA ILE A 120 16.19 5.72 19.00
C ILE A 120 16.47 5.11 20.37
N GLU A 121 15.56 5.30 21.30
CA GLU A 121 15.62 4.69 22.63
C GLU A 121 15.02 3.28 22.59
N VAL A 122 15.65 2.35 23.29
CA VAL A 122 15.15 0.96 23.43
C VAL A 122 13.77 1.00 24.11
N GLY A 123 12.80 0.35 23.49
CA GLY A 123 11.42 0.32 23.98
C GLY A 123 10.54 1.49 23.52
N SER A 124 11.10 2.47 22.80
CA SER A 124 10.31 3.52 22.13
C SER A 124 9.51 2.95 20.95
N TYR A 125 8.51 3.70 20.48
CA TYR A 125 7.76 3.31 19.29
C TYR A 125 8.64 3.22 18.02
N ALA A 126 9.62 4.09 17.87
CA ALA A 126 10.59 4.01 16.76
C ALA A 126 11.43 2.72 16.82
N TYR A 127 11.85 2.30 18.02
CA TYR A 127 12.53 1.02 18.22
C TYR A 127 11.63 -0.16 17.87
N ARG A 128 10.36 -0.12 18.29
CA ARG A 128 9.38 -1.19 17.97
C ARG A 128 9.08 -1.24 16.48
N TYR A 129 9.02 -0.09 15.79
CA TYR A 129 8.91 -0.04 14.34
C TYR A 129 10.00 -0.89 13.68
N LEU A 130 11.27 -0.67 14.04
CA LEU A 130 12.39 -1.42 13.47
C LEU A 130 12.32 -2.93 13.82
N CYS A 131 11.95 -3.26 15.07
CA CYS A 131 11.89 -4.64 15.53
C CYS A 131 10.73 -5.43 14.91
N ASN A 132 9.61 -4.78 14.62
CA ASN A 132 8.41 -5.41 14.08
C ASN A 132 8.37 -5.44 12.56
N THR A 133 9.25 -4.70 11.89
CA THR A 133 9.38 -4.75 10.44
C THR A 133 9.98 -6.09 9.98
N SER A 134 9.50 -6.61 8.86
CA SER A 134 10.02 -7.85 8.26
C SER A 134 11.53 -7.77 8.03
N SER A 135 12.29 -8.80 8.42
CA SER A 135 13.73 -8.90 8.16
C SER A 135 14.12 -8.95 6.67
N ARG A 136 13.12 -9.05 5.78
CA ARG A 136 13.32 -9.02 4.33
C ARG A 136 13.14 -7.62 3.75
N MET A 137 12.58 -6.70 4.54
CA MET A 137 12.52 -5.28 4.18
C MET A 137 13.85 -4.62 4.57
N ASP A 138 14.55 -4.09 3.59
CA ASP A 138 15.82 -3.38 3.79
C ASP A 138 15.54 -1.93 4.22
N LEU A 139 15.88 -1.63 5.46
CA LEU A 139 15.74 -0.31 6.08
C LEU A 139 17.04 0.51 6.08
N ASN A 140 18.12 0.03 5.44
CA ASN A 140 19.41 0.73 5.43
C ASN A 140 19.40 2.05 4.65
N TYR A 141 18.32 2.31 3.93
CA TYR A 141 18.15 3.53 3.12
C TYR A 141 17.20 4.53 3.75
N LEU A 142 16.80 4.33 4.99
CA LEU A 142 16.04 5.33 5.74
C LEU A 142 16.95 6.53 6.02
N GLN A 143 16.47 7.73 5.67
CA GLN A 143 17.11 8.98 6.00
C GLN A 143 16.96 9.27 7.50
N THR A 144 18.07 9.55 8.19
CA THR A 144 17.98 9.94 9.59
C THR A 144 17.59 11.41 9.72
N VAL A 145 16.64 11.69 10.61
CA VAL A 145 16.13 13.04 10.87
C VAL A 145 16.16 13.34 12.37
N ASP A 146 16.26 14.63 12.70
CA ASP A 146 16.11 15.08 14.08
C ASP A 146 14.62 15.23 14.41
N GLY A 147 14.15 14.49 15.40
CA GLY A 147 12.76 14.44 15.83
C GLY A 147 12.12 13.06 15.64
N PRO A 148 10.86 12.90 16.06
CA PRO A 148 10.15 11.63 16.04
C PRO A 148 9.61 11.29 14.65
N ILE A 149 9.43 9.99 14.38
CA ILE A 149 8.63 9.51 13.25
C ILE A 149 7.15 9.73 13.52
N GLY A 150 6.30 9.55 12.50
CA GLY A 150 4.85 9.69 12.62
C GLY A 150 4.22 8.70 13.60
N ARG A 151 3.09 9.08 14.17
CA ARG A 151 2.25 8.25 15.05
C ARG A 151 0.79 8.39 14.67
N CYS A 152 0.11 7.28 14.46
CA CYS A 152 -1.33 7.23 14.27
C CYS A 152 -1.96 6.46 15.44
N TYR A 153 -2.75 7.13 16.24
CA TYR A 153 -3.49 6.51 17.33
C TYR A 153 -4.87 6.12 16.84
N THR A 154 -5.19 4.84 16.95
CA THR A 154 -6.54 4.30 16.77
C THR A 154 -7.11 4.06 18.16
N LEU A 155 -7.92 4.98 18.62
CA LEU A 155 -8.54 4.95 19.95
C LEU A 155 -9.93 4.30 19.81
N ILE A 156 -10.11 3.16 20.45
CA ILE A 156 -11.33 2.35 20.36
C ILE A 156 -12.11 2.52 21.65
N SER A 157 -13.28 3.13 21.57
CA SER A 157 -14.20 3.29 22.72
C SER A 157 -14.95 2.01 23.02
N ASP A 158 -15.62 1.96 24.18
CA ASP A 158 -16.30 0.75 24.69
C ASP A 158 -17.39 0.22 23.76
N ASP A 159 -18.03 1.10 22.99
CA ASP A 159 -19.01 0.75 21.96
C ASP A 159 -18.38 0.28 20.64
N GLY A 160 -17.04 0.26 20.55
CA GLY A 160 -16.27 -0.16 19.38
C GLY A 160 -16.05 0.92 18.34
N GLU A 161 -16.49 2.17 18.58
CA GLU A 161 -16.23 3.31 17.69
C GLU A 161 -14.74 3.67 17.68
N ARG A 162 -14.22 4.07 16.53
CA ARG A 162 -12.81 4.39 16.32
C ARG A 162 -12.60 5.88 16.13
N THR A 163 -11.75 6.45 16.95
CA THR A 163 -11.31 7.84 16.82
C THR A 163 -9.83 7.85 16.48
N PHE A 164 -9.45 8.65 15.50
CA PHE A 164 -8.07 8.71 15.02
C PHE A 164 -7.39 10.00 15.45
N ALA A 165 -6.18 9.86 15.95
CA ALA A 165 -5.33 11.01 16.26
C ALA A 165 -3.97 10.82 15.58
N LEU A 166 -3.61 11.75 14.68
CA LEU A 166 -2.40 11.67 13.88
C LEU A 166 -1.39 12.70 14.37
N ASN A 167 -0.21 12.26 14.72
CA ASN A 167 0.96 13.15 14.85
C ASN A 167 1.90 12.89 13.66
N VAL A 168 2.13 13.92 12.88
CA VAL A 168 2.91 13.84 11.65
C VAL A 168 4.41 13.59 11.93
N GLY A 169 4.93 14.14 13.03
CA GLY A 169 6.36 14.09 13.32
C GLY A 169 7.19 14.52 12.12
N GLN A 170 8.24 13.76 11.83
CA GLN A 170 9.15 14.01 10.71
C GLN A 170 8.85 13.12 9.47
N MET A 171 7.72 12.41 9.44
CA MET A 171 7.45 11.40 8.41
C MET A 171 7.47 11.93 6.97
N ASN A 172 7.28 13.24 6.77
CA ASN A 172 7.27 13.90 5.45
C ASN A 172 8.59 14.59 5.10
N GLN A 173 9.68 14.40 5.88
CA GLN A 173 10.96 15.08 5.71
C GLN A 173 11.97 14.28 4.87
N LEU A 174 11.51 13.33 4.08
CA LEU A 174 12.38 12.62 3.13
C LEU A 174 12.82 13.58 2.02
N SER A 175 14.13 13.78 1.90
CA SER A 175 14.67 14.67 0.87
C SER A 175 14.97 13.92 -0.43
N PRO A 176 14.86 14.58 -1.60
CA PRO A 176 15.15 13.97 -2.91
C PRO A 176 16.61 13.51 -3.04
N GLU A 177 17.56 14.16 -2.35
CA GLU A 177 18.99 13.80 -2.34
C GLU A 177 19.22 12.45 -1.64
N SER A 178 18.33 12.06 -0.73
CA SER A 178 18.41 10.79 -0.01
C SER A 178 17.93 9.60 -0.83
N ILE A 179 17.38 9.81 -2.03
CA ILE A 179 16.90 8.73 -2.91
C ILE A 179 18.07 8.08 -3.66
N PRO A 180 18.46 6.85 -3.32
CA PRO A 180 19.67 6.24 -3.86
C PRO A 180 19.42 5.58 -5.23
N GLU A 181 19.97 6.13 -6.31
CA GLU A 181 19.78 5.59 -7.67
C GLU A 181 20.15 4.08 -7.79
N LYS A 182 21.12 3.62 -7.00
CA LYS A 182 21.61 2.23 -7.09
C LYS A 182 20.54 1.15 -6.85
N VAL A 183 19.51 1.45 -6.04
CA VAL A 183 18.47 0.47 -5.73
C VAL A 183 17.55 0.24 -6.93
N PHE A 184 17.32 1.25 -7.76
CA PHE A 184 16.46 1.16 -8.94
C PHE A 184 16.99 0.21 -10.02
N LYS A 185 18.32 0.07 -10.14
CA LYS A 185 18.96 -0.83 -11.11
C LYS A 185 18.59 -2.30 -10.95
N LYS A 186 18.13 -2.69 -9.76
CA LYS A 186 17.83 -4.09 -9.39
C LYS A 186 16.38 -4.31 -8.98
N SER A 187 15.52 -3.29 -9.13
CA SER A 187 14.14 -3.36 -8.66
C SER A 187 13.16 -3.72 -9.75
N ALA A 188 12.15 -4.48 -9.37
CA ALA A 188 11.07 -4.92 -10.25
C ALA A 188 9.94 -3.88 -10.34
N ALA A 189 9.72 -3.11 -9.27
CA ALA A 189 8.72 -2.06 -9.23
C ALA A 189 9.10 -0.99 -8.20
N LEU A 190 8.57 0.23 -8.41
CA LEU A 190 8.49 1.31 -7.43
C LEU A 190 7.04 1.42 -6.98
N VAL A 191 6.78 1.37 -5.67
CA VAL A 191 5.44 1.51 -5.08
C VAL A 191 5.37 2.85 -4.34
N VAL A 192 4.36 3.65 -4.64
CA VAL A 192 4.10 4.96 -4.02
C VAL A 192 2.60 5.12 -3.73
N SER A 193 2.28 6.04 -2.83
CA SER A 193 0.90 6.38 -2.48
C SER A 193 0.59 7.85 -2.77
N SER A 194 -0.64 8.16 -3.12
CA SER A 194 -1.11 9.54 -3.26
C SER A 194 -0.92 10.36 -1.98
N TYR A 195 -0.94 9.70 -0.82
CA TYR A 195 -0.69 10.35 0.48
C TYR A 195 0.64 11.11 0.54
N LEU A 196 1.65 10.66 -0.20
CA LEU A 196 2.97 11.27 -0.23
C LEU A 196 3.02 12.59 -1.02
N MET A 197 1.98 12.84 -1.81
CA MET A 197 1.86 14.04 -2.66
C MET A 197 0.97 15.11 -2.03
N ARG A 198 0.54 14.91 -0.77
CA ARG A 198 -0.14 15.96 -0.02
C ARG A 198 0.85 17.05 0.37
N GLY A 199 0.42 18.28 0.32
CA GLY A 199 1.27 19.43 0.59
C GLY A 199 1.69 20.15 -0.68
N GLU A 200 2.63 21.06 -0.53
CA GLU A 200 3.12 21.85 -1.66
C GLU A 200 4.11 21.05 -2.51
N PRO A 201 4.15 21.26 -3.82
CA PRO A 201 5.13 20.61 -4.70
C PRO A 201 6.60 20.86 -4.30
N THR A 202 6.85 21.89 -3.51
CA THR A 202 8.16 22.25 -2.98
C THR A 202 8.53 21.56 -1.68
N ASP A 203 7.60 20.83 -1.07
CA ASP A 203 7.85 20.09 0.16
C ASP A 203 8.79 18.90 -0.08
N PRO A 204 9.57 18.47 0.93
CA PRO A 204 10.56 17.41 0.77
C PRO A 204 9.98 16.09 0.24
N MET A 205 8.86 15.62 0.81
CA MET A 205 8.29 14.33 0.43
C MET A 205 7.77 14.29 -1.02
N PRO A 206 6.94 15.23 -1.52
CA PRO A 206 6.57 15.30 -2.93
C PRO A 206 7.78 15.34 -3.87
N GLN A 207 8.82 16.11 -3.55
CA GLN A 207 10.06 16.16 -4.33
C GLN A 207 10.81 14.82 -4.30
N ALA A 208 10.85 14.13 -3.17
CA ALA A 208 11.45 12.81 -3.06
C ALA A 208 10.71 11.76 -3.90
N VAL A 209 9.37 11.81 -3.91
CA VAL A 209 8.53 10.95 -4.78
C VAL A 209 8.82 11.26 -6.25
N GLN A 210 8.83 12.53 -6.65
CA GLN A 210 9.15 12.93 -8.02
C GLN A 210 10.53 12.40 -8.43
N ARG A 211 11.52 12.55 -7.57
CA ARG A 211 12.88 12.01 -7.80
C ARG A 211 12.89 10.49 -7.93
N ALA A 212 12.14 9.77 -7.11
CA ALA A 212 12.01 8.32 -7.21
C ALA A 212 11.38 7.88 -8.53
N VAL A 213 10.31 8.56 -8.96
CA VAL A 213 9.64 8.31 -10.25
C VAL A 213 10.57 8.57 -11.43
N GLU A 214 11.34 9.66 -11.43
CA GLU A 214 12.35 9.94 -12.45
C GLU A 214 13.40 8.82 -12.56
N LEU A 215 13.89 8.34 -11.41
CA LEU A 215 14.83 7.23 -11.37
C LEU A 215 14.20 5.91 -11.82
N ALA A 216 12.94 5.66 -11.48
CA ALA A 216 12.20 4.50 -11.96
C ALA A 216 12.10 4.53 -13.49
N LYS A 217 11.69 5.65 -14.08
CA LYS A 217 11.65 5.83 -15.54
C LYS A 217 13.03 5.64 -16.19
N LYS A 218 14.07 6.25 -15.64
CA LYS A 218 15.45 6.12 -16.13
C LYS A 218 15.93 4.67 -16.19
N HIS A 219 15.48 3.84 -15.26
CA HIS A 219 15.89 2.43 -15.15
C HIS A 219 14.84 1.43 -15.65
N ASN A 220 13.80 1.89 -16.33
CA ASN A 220 12.67 1.07 -16.80
C ASN A 220 12.05 0.21 -15.68
N VAL A 221 11.84 0.83 -14.52
CA VAL A 221 11.15 0.24 -13.38
C VAL A 221 9.70 0.71 -13.42
N PRO A 222 8.71 -0.19 -13.51
CA PRO A 222 7.31 0.19 -13.48
C PRO A 222 6.95 0.88 -12.16
N VAL A 223 6.12 1.92 -12.25
CA VAL A 223 5.60 2.67 -11.11
C VAL A 223 4.21 2.18 -10.78
N VAL A 224 4.01 1.77 -9.54
CA VAL A 224 2.73 1.34 -8.97
C VAL A 224 2.27 2.41 -7.99
N LEU A 225 1.11 2.99 -8.24
CA LEU A 225 0.52 4.01 -7.38
C LEU A 225 -0.76 3.49 -6.75
N THR A 226 -0.89 3.61 -5.42
CA THR A 226 -2.18 3.44 -4.74
C THR A 226 -2.80 4.80 -4.43
N LEU A 227 -4.09 4.96 -4.72
CA LEU A 227 -4.79 6.22 -4.53
C LEU A 227 -5.12 6.50 -3.05
N GLY A 228 -5.32 5.46 -2.25
CA GLY A 228 -5.42 5.49 -0.79
C GLY A 228 -6.62 6.21 -0.19
N THR A 229 -7.16 7.24 -0.84
CA THR A 229 -8.41 7.90 -0.43
C THR A 229 -8.96 8.82 -1.52
N LYS A 230 -10.28 8.84 -1.68
CA LYS A 230 -10.97 9.73 -2.62
C LYS A 230 -10.72 11.22 -2.37
N TYR A 231 -10.53 11.61 -1.10
CA TYR A 231 -10.33 13.03 -0.73
C TYR A 231 -9.07 13.68 -1.32
N VAL A 232 -8.09 12.88 -1.72
CA VAL A 232 -6.89 13.39 -2.40
C VAL A 232 -7.16 13.65 -3.88
N ILE A 233 -8.18 12.99 -4.44
CA ILE A 233 -8.54 13.04 -5.86
C ILE A 233 -9.57 14.13 -6.11
N GLU A 234 -10.61 14.19 -5.25
CA GLU A 234 -11.73 15.11 -5.38
C GLU A 234 -11.26 16.57 -5.51
N GLY A 235 -11.70 17.23 -6.60
CA GLY A 235 -11.30 18.60 -6.96
C GLY A 235 -9.97 18.73 -7.70
N ASN A 236 -9.24 17.60 -7.90
CA ASN A 236 -7.98 17.56 -8.64
C ASN A 236 -7.95 16.42 -9.67
N GLU A 237 -9.11 15.96 -10.14
CA GLU A 237 -9.26 14.77 -10.97
C GLU A 237 -8.40 14.85 -12.24
N THR A 238 -8.47 15.99 -12.94
CA THR A 238 -7.69 16.21 -14.17
C THR A 238 -6.18 16.12 -13.93
N TRP A 239 -5.71 16.71 -12.83
CA TRP A 239 -4.30 16.65 -12.47
C TRP A 239 -3.86 15.18 -12.20
N TRP A 240 -4.69 14.39 -11.49
CA TRP A 240 -4.41 12.98 -11.24
C TRP A 240 -4.40 12.16 -12.52
N GLN A 241 -5.34 12.39 -13.42
CA GLN A 241 -5.40 11.71 -14.73
C GLN A 241 -4.13 11.98 -15.55
N GLU A 242 -3.68 13.23 -15.62
CA GLU A 242 -2.44 13.61 -16.30
C GLU A 242 -1.21 12.99 -15.61
N TYR A 243 -1.15 13.06 -14.27
CA TYR A 243 -0.06 12.46 -13.50
C TYR A 243 0.04 10.95 -13.73
N LEU A 244 -1.09 10.23 -13.70
CA LEU A 244 -1.15 8.80 -13.97
C LEU A 244 -0.62 8.49 -15.37
N LYS A 245 -1.10 9.18 -16.37
CA LYS A 245 -0.71 8.99 -17.77
C LYS A 245 0.78 9.20 -18.00
N GLU A 246 1.37 10.15 -17.32
CA GLU A 246 2.78 10.46 -17.52
C GLU A 246 3.72 9.57 -16.69
N ASN A 247 3.29 9.15 -15.50
CA ASN A 247 4.21 8.64 -14.49
C ASN A 247 3.94 7.23 -14.02
N VAL A 248 2.73 6.69 -14.23
CA VAL A 248 2.28 5.48 -13.56
C VAL A 248 2.02 4.35 -14.55
N THR A 249 2.48 3.16 -14.22
CA THR A 249 2.24 1.95 -15.00
C THR A 249 1.04 1.17 -14.46
N VAL A 250 0.91 1.12 -13.13
CA VAL A 250 -0.14 0.38 -12.41
C VAL A 250 -0.82 1.29 -11.41
N VAL A 251 -2.13 1.39 -11.44
CA VAL A 251 -2.91 2.07 -10.40
C VAL A 251 -3.70 1.06 -9.59
N ALA A 252 -3.64 1.21 -8.26
CA ALA A 252 -4.51 0.49 -7.32
C ALA A 252 -5.48 1.49 -6.67
N MET A 253 -6.74 1.12 -6.64
CA MET A 253 -7.83 1.95 -6.13
C MET A 253 -8.93 1.08 -5.54
N ASN A 254 -9.77 1.64 -4.69
CA ASN A 254 -11.05 1.06 -4.32
C ASN A 254 -12.19 1.65 -5.18
N GLU A 255 -13.42 1.18 -4.97
CA GLU A 255 -14.59 1.66 -5.71
C GLU A 255 -14.82 3.17 -5.55
N ASP A 256 -14.66 3.73 -4.34
CA ASP A 256 -14.86 5.17 -4.07
C ASP A 256 -13.78 6.03 -4.74
N GLU A 257 -12.54 5.57 -4.72
CA GLU A 257 -11.41 6.21 -5.40
C GLU A 257 -11.55 6.12 -6.92
N GLY A 258 -12.05 4.98 -7.41
CA GLY A 258 -12.37 4.77 -8.81
C GLY A 258 -13.46 5.72 -9.28
N GLU A 259 -14.56 5.87 -8.53
CA GLU A 259 -15.62 6.84 -8.82
C GLU A 259 -15.07 8.27 -8.84
N ALA A 260 -14.29 8.66 -7.83
CA ALA A 260 -13.70 10.00 -7.77
C ALA A 260 -12.79 10.31 -8.96
N LEU A 261 -11.96 9.34 -9.38
CA LEU A 261 -11.01 9.51 -10.47
C LEU A 261 -11.68 9.52 -11.86
N THR A 262 -12.68 8.68 -12.06
CA THR A 262 -13.25 8.37 -13.37
C THR A 262 -14.67 8.89 -13.58
N GLY A 263 -15.41 9.11 -12.50
CA GLY A 263 -16.86 9.38 -12.52
C GLY A 263 -17.73 8.14 -12.69
N GLU A 264 -17.12 6.94 -12.79
CA GLU A 264 -17.83 5.67 -12.95
C GLU A 264 -18.03 5.01 -11.58
N LYS A 265 -19.28 4.66 -11.24
CA LYS A 265 -19.63 4.02 -9.96
C LYS A 265 -19.34 2.52 -9.95
N ASP A 266 -19.45 1.88 -11.11
CA ASP A 266 -19.16 0.45 -11.22
C ASP A 266 -17.63 0.25 -11.22
N PRO A 267 -17.07 -0.58 -10.33
CA PRO A 267 -15.63 -0.76 -10.21
C PRO A 267 -14.97 -1.32 -11.48
N LEU A 268 -15.70 -2.12 -12.27
CA LEU A 268 -15.19 -2.64 -13.53
C LEU A 268 -15.15 -1.56 -14.62
N LEU A 269 -16.20 -0.72 -14.71
CA LEU A 269 -16.21 0.42 -15.62
C LEU A 269 -15.17 1.46 -15.24
N ALA A 270 -15.00 1.72 -13.94
CA ALA A 270 -13.94 2.59 -13.44
C ALA A 270 -12.55 2.05 -13.82
N ALA A 271 -12.33 0.74 -13.67
CA ALA A 271 -11.08 0.10 -14.06
C ALA A 271 -10.83 0.18 -15.57
N ASP A 272 -11.86 -0.06 -16.41
CA ASP A 272 -11.73 0.07 -17.86
C ASP A 272 -11.39 1.51 -18.28
N LYS A 273 -12.04 2.49 -17.69
CA LYS A 273 -11.78 3.91 -17.99
C LYS A 273 -10.39 4.34 -17.55
N ALA A 274 -9.93 3.88 -16.40
CA ALA A 274 -8.58 4.18 -15.92
C ALA A 274 -7.46 3.63 -16.82
N LEU A 275 -7.73 2.62 -17.66
CA LEU A 275 -6.81 2.15 -18.70
C LEU A 275 -6.51 3.21 -19.79
N GLU A 276 -7.19 4.33 -19.80
CA GLU A 276 -6.82 5.46 -20.65
C GLU A 276 -5.51 6.11 -20.21
N TRP A 277 -5.16 5.96 -18.91
CA TRP A 277 -4.02 6.61 -18.29
C TRP A 277 -2.91 5.66 -17.83
N VAL A 278 -3.23 4.38 -17.61
CA VAL A 278 -2.26 3.37 -17.12
C VAL A 278 -2.35 2.07 -17.89
N ASP A 279 -1.40 1.16 -17.66
CA ASP A 279 -1.35 -0.14 -18.36
C ASP A 279 -2.05 -1.26 -17.60
N LEU A 280 -2.19 -1.13 -16.28
CA LEU A 280 -2.84 -2.10 -15.40
C LEU A 280 -3.58 -1.38 -14.28
N VAL A 281 -4.79 -1.83 -14.02
CA VAL A 281 -5.64 -1.33 -12.93
C VAL A 281 -6.00 -2.48 -12.00
N LEU A 282 -5.86 -2.24 -10.70
CA LEU A 282 -6.34 -3.08 -9.62
C LEU A 282 -7.44 -2.29 -8.88
N CYS A 283 -8.69 -2.75 -8.97
CA CYS A 283 -9.82 -2.08 -8.30
C CYS A 283 -10.44 -3.02 -7.27
N THR A 284 -10.23 -2.73 -5.98
CA THR A 284 -10.86 -3.49 -4.89
C THR A 284 -12.30 -3.03 -4.70
N ALA A 285 -13.20 -3.98 -4.45
CA ALA A 285 -14.62 -3.76 -4.26
C ALA A 285 -15.13 -4.47 -2.99
N GLY A 286 -14.47 -4.20 -1.87
CA GLY A 286 -14.84 -4.72 -0.55
C GLY A 286 -15.13 -6.23 -0.56
N PRO A 287 -16.34 -6.66 -0.11
CA PRO A 287 -16.70 -8.06 -0.06
C PRO A 287 -16.93 -8.71 -1.45
N VAL A 288 -16.97 -7.92 -2.51
CA VAL A 288 -17.12 -8.44 -3.88
C VAL A 288 -15.79 -8.99 -4.40
N GLY A 289 -14.67 -8.42 -3.96
CA GLY A 289 -13.34 -8.88 -4.35
C GLY A 289 -12.52 -7.85 -5.10
N LEU A 290 -11.70 -8.30 -6.04
CA LEU A 290 -10.76 -7.47 -6.81
C LEU A 290 -11.04 -7.59 -8.29
N TYR A 291 -11.24 -6.48 -8.96
CA TYR A 291 -11.25 -6.36 -10.41
C TYR A 291 -9.88 -5.97 -10.93
N MET A 292 -9.46 -6.62 -12.01
CA MET A 292 -8.21 -6.31 -12.72
C MET A 292 -8.56 -5.98 -14.16
N ALA A 293 -8.03 -4.86 -14.66
CA ALA A 293 -8.10 -4.50 -16.08
C ALA A 293 -6.69 -4.18 -16.59
N GLY A 294 -6.35 -4.62 -17.79
CA GLY A 294 -5.01 -4.43 -18.34
C GLY A 294 -4.92 -4.67 -19.84
N TYR A 295 -3.69 -4.62 -20.35
CA TYR A 295 -3.39 -4.93 -21.73
C TYR A 295 -2.54 -6.20 -21.83
N THR A 296 -2.74 -6.96 -22.93
CA THR A 296 -1.87 -8.05 -23.32
C THR A 296 -1.68 -8.02 -24.85
N GLU A 297 -0.67 -8.73 -25.35
CA GLU A 297 -0.50 -8.95 -26.78
C GLU A 297 -1.59 -9.88 -27.32
N ASP A 298 -2.13 -9.62 -28.52
CA ASP A 298 -3.21 -10.43 -29.11
C ASP A 298 -2.87 -11.93 -29.16
N GLU A 299 -1.62 -12.28 -29.45
CA GLU A 299 -1.16 -13.67 -29.46
C GLU A 299 -1.13 -14.33 -28.09
N SER A 300 -1.14 -13.53 -27.01
CA SER A 300 -1.06 -13.99 -25.61
C SER A 300 -2.40 -13.91 -24.87
N LYS A 301 -3.46 -13.46 -25.54
CA LYS A 301 -4.79 -13.36 -24.95
C LYS A 301 -5.35 -14.75 -24.63
N ARG A 302 -6.16 -14.80 -23.57
CA ARG A 302 -6.88 -16.01 -23.16
C ARG A 302 -8.37 -15.70 -23.15
N GLU A 303 -9.18 -16.60 -23.72
CA GLU A 303 -10.62 -16.49 -23.61
C GLU A 303 -11.08 -16.67 -22.17
N THR A 304 -12.05 -15.86 -21.75
CA THR A 304 -12.61 -15.90 -20.40
C THR A 304 -13.26 -17.25 -20.14
N THR A 305 -12.77 -17.95 -19.12
CA THR A 305 -13.30 -19.25 -18.70
C THR A 305 -14.47 -19.09 -17.74
N PHE A 306 -14.42 -18.07 -16.88
CA PHE A 306 -15.46 -17.75 -15.92
C PHE A 306 -15.89 -16.30 -16.09
N PRO A 307 -17.18 -16.02 -16.39
CA PRO A 307 -17.68 -14.66 -16.54
C PRO A 307 -17.45 -13.81 -15.29
N LEU A 308 -17.16 -12.54 -15.53
CA LEU A 308 -16.99 -11.57 -14.44
C LEU A 308 -18.34 -11.33 -13.74
N LEU A 309 -18.29 -11.21 -12.43
CA LEU A 309 -19.45 -10.87 -11.59
C LEU A 309 -19.34 -9.39 -11.16
N PRO A 310 -20.42 -8.61 -11.30
CA PRO A 310 -21.74 -8.89 -11.87
C PRO A 310 -21.87 -8.67 -13.38
N GLY A 311 -20.78 -8.62 -14.15
CA GLY A 311 -20.73 -8.12 -15.50
C GLY A 311 -21.45 -8.99 -16.54
N ASN A 312 -22.55 -8.46 -17.05
CA ASN A 312 -23.23 -9.03 -18.20
C ASN A 312 -22.80 -8.42 -19.55
N ILE A 313 -21.81 -7.51 -19.54
CA ILE A 313 -21.32 -6.87 -20.76
C ILE A 313 -20.35 -7.83 -21.44
N ALA A 314 -20.70 -8.27 -22.63
CA ALA A 314 -19.96 -9.29 -23.37
C ALA A 314 -18.48 -8.93 -23.62
N GLU A 315 -18.17 -7.64 -23.74
CA GLU A 315 -16.82 -7.14 -23.96
C GLU A 315 -15.88 -7.45 -22.80
N PHE A 316 -16.36 -7.33 -21.56
CA PHE A 316 -15.57 -7.63 -20.37
C PHE A 316 -15.38 -9.12 -20.12
N ASN A 317 -16.20 -9.97 -20.73
CA ASN A 317 -16.12 -11.42 -20.63
C ASN A 317 -15.45 -12.07 -21.84
N LYS A 318 -14.77 -11.29 -22.68
CA LYS A 318 -14.15 -11.81 -23.89
C LYS A 318 -12.79 -12.42 -23.62
N TYR A 319 -11.96 -11.71 -22.88
CA TYR A 319 -10.58 -12.15 -22.57
C TYR A 319 -10.28 -11.96 -21.09
N GLU A 320 -9.77 -13.00 -20.45
CA GLU A 320 -9.32 -12.94 -19.07
C GLU A 320 -7.85 -12.51 -18.98
N PHE A 321 -7.47 -12.05 -17.78
CA PHE A 321 -6.10 -11.69 -17.51
C PHE A 321 -5.15 -12.85 -17.81
N SER A 322 -4.12 -12.53 -18.58
CA SER A 322 -3.02 -13.42 -18.87
C SER A 322 -1.75 -12.79 -18.29
N ARG A 323 -0.81 -12.40 -19.10
CA ARG A 323 0.35 -11.64 -18.68
C ARG A 323 0.16 -10.19 -19.07
N SER A 324 0.09 -9.29 -18.10
CA SER A 324 0.03 -7.86 -18.39
C SER A 324 1.32 -7.38 -19.04
N ILE A 325 1.17 -6.59 -20.10
CA ILE A 325 2.25 -5.97 -20.86
C ILE A 325 1.89 -4.50 -20.97
N LYS A 326 2.88 -3.62 -20.96
CA LYS A 326 2.63 -2.21 -21.25
C LYS A 326 2.01 -2.07 -22.63
N LYS A 327 0.99 -1.21 -22.76
CA LYS A 327 0.29 -1.00 -24.03
C LYS A 327 1.24 -0.62 -25.16
N GLU A 328 2.23 0.22 -24.86
CA GLU A 328 3.24 0.67 -25.84
C GLU A 328 4.20 -0.45 -26.29
N GLU A 329 4.36 -1.51 -25.52
CA GLU A 329 5.19 -2.67 -25.84
C GLU A 329 4.42 -3.71 -26.70
N CYS A 330 3.09 -3.60 -26.77
CA CYS A 330 2.24 -4.47 -27.61
C CYS A 330 2.22 -4.00 -29.05
N ARG A 331 2.33 -4.93 -30.00
CA ARG A 331 2.09 -4.68 -31.42
C ARG A 331 0.58 -4.59 -31.70
N HIS A 332 -0.18 -5.46 -31.07
CA HIS A 332 -1.63 -5.53 -31.17
C HIS A 332 -2.24 -5.62 -29.76
N PRO A 333 -2.36 -4.48 -29.05
CA PRO A 333 -2.84 -4.47 -27.68
C PRO A 333 -4.30 -4.88 -27.59
N VAL A 334 -4.59 -5.81 -26.71
CA VAL A 334 -5.94 -6.27 -26.39
C VAL A 334 -6.22 -6.02 -24.92
N LYS A 335 -7.39 -5.47 -24.61
CA LYS A 335 -7.84 -5.32 -23.23
C LYS A 335 -8.24 -6.68 -22.66
N VAL A 336 -7.83 -6.92 -21.42
CA VAL A 336 -8.14 -8.12 -20.64
C VAL A 336 -8.68 -7.75 -19.28
N TYR A 337 -9.63 -8.54 -18.79
CA TYR A 337 -10.30 -8.29 -17.52
C TYR A 337 -10.37 -9.56 -16.71
N SER A 338 -10.24 -9.43 -15.38
CA SER A 338 -10.41 -10.55 -14.46
C SER A 338 -11.06 -10.09 -13.18
N HIS A 339 -11.76 -10.98 -12.53
CA HIS A 339 -12.30 -10.81 -11.20
C HIS A 339 -11.74 -11.90 -10.29
N ILE A 340 -11.24 -11.49 -9.14
CA ILE A 340 -10.75 -12.38 -8.09
C ILE A 340 -11.72 -12.28 -6.93
N ALA A 341 -12.48 -13.35 -6.70
CA ALA A 341 -13.40 -13.43 -5.58
C ALA A 341 -12.66 -13.46 -4.24
N PRO A 342 -13.23 -12.91 -3.17
CA PRO A 342 -12.62 -12.97 -1.85
C PRO A 342 -12.52 -14.42 -1.37
N TYR A 343 -11.48 -14.72 -0.60
CA TYR A 343 -11.29 -16.04 -0.01
C TYR A 343 -12.32 -16.30 1.11
N LEU A 344 -13.14 -17.32 0.94
CA LEU A 344 -14.22 -17.68 1.86
C LEU A 344 -13.80 -18.59 3.03
N GLY A 345 -12.56 -19.04 3.06
CA GLY A 345 -12.01 -19.96 4.06
C GLY A 345 -11.24 -19.31 5.21
N GLY A 346 -11.50 -18.05 5.46
CA GLY A 346 -10.84 -17.26 6.51
C GLY A 346 -11.26 -17.62 7.94
N PRO A 347 -10.75 -16.90 8.94
CA PRO A 347 -11.19 -17.05 10.32
C PRO A 347 -12.71 -16.79 10.45
N LEU A 348 -13.33 -17.40 11.43
CA LEU A 348 -14.78 -17.35 11.64
C LEU A 348 -15.32 -15.92 11.82
N GLU A 349 -14.48 -14.96 12.24
CA GLU A 349 -14.86 -13.55 12.42
C GLU A 349 -13.79 -12.63 11.83
N ILE A 350 -14.23 -11.67 11.02
CA ILE A 350 -13.38 -10.54 10.58
C ILE A 350 -13.32 -9.57 11.74
N LYS A 351 -12.16 -9.45 12.38
CA LYS A 351 -11.95 -8.53 13.51
C LYS A 351 -11.58 -7.13 13.06
N ASN A 352 -10.88 -7.03 11.94
CA ASN A 352 -10.33 -5.78 11.44
C ASN A 352 -10.04 -5.90 9.93
N THR A 353 -10.31 -4.83 9.18
CA THR A 353 -10.01 -4.74 7.75
C THR A 353 -8.88 -3.75 7.44
N ASN A 354 -8.20 -3.21 8.47
CA ASN A 354 -7.06 -2.32 8.27
C ASN A 354 -5.94 -3.06 7.51
N GLY A 355 -5.36 -2.41 6.52
CA GLY A 355 -4.32 -2.99 5.69
C GLY A 355 -4.79 -4.02 4.66
N ALA A 356 -6.10 -4.29 4.52
CA ALA A 356 -6.61 -5.21 3.51
C ALA A 356 -6.32 -4.70 2.08
N GLY A 357 -6.49 -3.39 1.85
CA GLY A 357 -6.11 -2.74 0.59
C GLY A 357 -4.61 -2.84 0.32
N ASP A 358 -3.79 -2.61 1.37
CA ASP A 358 -2.32 -2.71 1.28
C ASP A 358 -1.85 -4.14 0.97
N ALA A 359 -2.63 -5.14 1.38
CA ALA A 359 -2.35 -6.56 1.09
C ALA A 359 -2.83 -6.98 -0.30
N ALA A 360 -3.83 -6.30 -0.87
CA ALA A 360 -4.32 -6.55 -2.23
C ALA A 360 -3.37 -5.98 -3.29
N LEU A 361 -2.66 -4.91 -2.97
CA LEU A 361 -1.65 -4.30 -3.81
C LEU A 361 -0.37 -5.16 -3.87
#